data_284e54b4a31d89aa98bd4a98893ca1c2
#
_entry.id   284e54b4a31d89aa98bd4a98893ca1c2
#
_cell.length_a   1.000
_cell.length_b   1.000
_cell.length_c   1.000
_cell.angle_alpha   90.00
_cell.angle_beta   90.00
_cell.angle_gamma   90.00
#
_symmetry.space_group_name_H-M   'P 1'
#
loop_
_entity.id
_entity.type
_entity.pdbx_description
1 polymer ?
#
loop_
_entity_poly.entity_id
_entity_poly.type
_entity_poly.pdbx_seq_one_letter_code
_entity_poly.pdbx_strand_id
1 'polypeptide(L)'
;MARTFDPFRELFGDAPRTVGMPMDLVRTGDDFVVSIDLPGVDPSSIDIDAEERTLTIRATRHTQADDGEQWLVRERPTGTFARQLMLGNGLALDRVEAGYADGVLTLHIPVAEEAKPRKISVTHAGGTRSIEGEVAQPAEDSHEQLAS
;
A
#
# COMPACT_ATOMS: atom_id res chain seq x y z
N MET A 1 9.07 -1.40 21.26
CA MET A 1 8.16 -0.80 20.27
C MET A 1 8.77 -0.97 18.89
N ALA A 2 8.21 -1.83 18.08
CA ALA A 2 8.64 -1.98 16.70
C ALA A 2 8.27 -0.70 15.94
N ARG A 3 9.27 0.04 15.45
CA ARG A 3 9.04 1.13 14.52
C ARG A 3 8.56 0.49 13.22
N THR A 4 7.28 0.60 12.95
CA THR A 4 6.73 0.28 11.63
C THR A 4 7.44 1.20 10.64
N PHE A 5 8.23 0.61 9.76
CA PHE A 5 8.84 1.33 8.65
C PHE A 5 7.70 1.84 7.75
N ASP A 6 7.45 3.14 7.81
CA ASP A 6 6.49 3.82 6.94
C ASP A 6 7.30 4.52 5.84
N PRO A 7 7.34 3.95 4.63
CA PRO A 7 8.12 4.50 3.52
C PRO A 7 7.62 5.88 3.07
N PHE A 8 6.43 6.28 3.52
CA PHE A 8 5.85 7.58 3.17
C PHE A 8 6.17 8.69 4.17
N ARG A 9 6.52 8.36 5.42
CA ARG A 9 6.76 9.36 6.44
C ARG A 9 8.03 10.20 6.20
N GLU A 10 9.03 9.63 5.52
CA GLU A 10 10.23 10.36 5.11
C GLU A 10 10.00 11.23 3.86
N LEU A 11 8.98 10.90 3.07
CA LEU A 11 8.69 11.57 1.81
C LEU A 11 7.86 12.86 1.98
N PHE A 12 7.10 12.96 3.06
CA PHE A 12 6.16 14.06 3.30
C PHE A 12 6.56 14.96 4.48
N GLY A 13 7.82 14.89 4.92
CA GLY A 13 8.35 15.85 5.90
C GLY A 13 8.06 17.27 5.44
N ASP A 14 7.25 18.00 6.20
CA ASP A 14 6.93 19.44 6.08
C ASP A 14 6.91 20.02 4.64
N ALA A 15 6.35 19.29 3.68
CA ALA A 15 6.10 19.83 2.35
C ALA A 15 5.13 21.01 2.47
N PRO A 16 5.42 22.16 1.86
CA PRO A 16 4.51 23.30 1.86
C PRO A 16 3.16 22.82 1.35
N ARG A 17 2.09 23.13 2.09
CA ARG A 17 0.71 22.77 1.70
C ARG A 17 0.51 23.25 0.27
N THR A 18 0.37 22.33 -0.65
CA THR A 18 0.13 22.65 -2.05
C THR A 18 -1.22 23.35 -2.12
N VAL A 19 -1.21 24.64 -2.37
CA VAL A 19 -2.43 25.45 -2.47
C VAL A 19 -3.28 24.86 -3.59
N GLY A 20 -4.41 24.27 -3.24
CA GLY A 20 -5.41 23.83 -4.20
C GLY A 20 -5.64 22.32 -4.37
N MET A 21 -4.78 21.44 -3.81
CA MET A 21 -4.94 19.99 -3.88
C MET A 21 -4.59 19.32 -2.54
N PRO A 22 -5.35 19.58 -1.46
CA PRO A 22 -5.12 18.89 -0.20
C PRO A 22 -5.35 17.39 -0.36
N MET A 23 -4.58 16.60 0.38
CA MET A 23 -4.52 15.17 0.21
C MET A 23 -4.41 14.46 1.54
N ASP A 24 -5.13 13.35 1.66
CA ASP A 24 -4.95 12.38 2.71
C ASP A 24 -4.41 11.07 2.12
N LEU A 25 -3.56 10.38 2.87
CA LEU A 25 -3.05 9.07 2.54
C LEU A 25 -3.27 8.12 3.69
N VAL A 26 -3.95 7.00 3.41
CA VAL A 26 -4.27 5.96 4.40
C VAL A 26 -3.77 4.62 3.89
N ARG A 27 -3.21 3.81 4.78
CA ARG A 27 -2.93 2.41 4.50
C ARG A 27 -4.03 1.52 5.06
N THR A 28 -4.59 0.66 4.23
CA THR A 28 -5.60 -0.33 4.61
C THR A 28 -5.14 -1.72 4.16
N GLY A 29 -4.60 -2.50 5.09
CA GLY A 29 -4.03 -3.81 4.76
C GLY A 29 -2.85 -3.70 3.79
N ASP A 30 -3.02 -4.29 2.60
CA ASP A 30 -2.04 -4.29 1.52
C ASP A 30 -2.31 -3.20 0.46
N ASP A 31 -3.17 -2.24 0.76
CA ASP A 31 -3.50 -1.15 -0.13
C ASP A 31 -3.20 0.20 0.50
N PHE A 32 -2.84 1.14 -0.34
CA PHE A 32 -2.76 2.55 0.00
C PHE A 32 -3.89 3.29 -0.71
N VAL A 33 -4.60 4.12 0.04
CA VAL A 33 -5.69 4.94 -0.50
C VAL A 33 -5.31 6.40 -0.35
N VAL A 34 -5.28 7.10 -1.48
CA VAL A 34 -5.03 8.53 -1.56
C VAL A 34 -6.35 9.22 -1.85
N SER A 35 -6.72 10.22 -1.07
CA SER A 35 -7.88 11.08 -1.30
C SER A 35 -7.41 12.51 -1.55
N ILE A 36 -7.76 13.07 -2.69
CA ILE A 36 -7.35 14.42 -3.11
C ILE A 36 -8.58 15.28 -3.35
N ASP A 37 -8.67 16.41 -2.67
CA ASP A 37 -9.77 17.36 -2.87
C ASP A 37 -9.59 18.14 -4.17
N LEU A 38 -10.51 17.93 -5.09
CA LEU A 38 -10.56 18.59 -6.39
C LEU A 38 -11.97 19.12 -6.70
N PRO A 39 -12.56 19.95 -5.81
CA PRO A 39 -13.93 20.43 -6.02
C PRO A 39 -14.00 21.36 -7.22
N GLY A 40 -15.01 21.16 -8.05
CA GLY A 40 -15.31 22.03 -9.19
C GLY A 40 -14.34 21.93 -10.36
N VAL A 41 -13.51 20.87 -10.42
CA VAL A 41 -12.73 20.58 -11.61
C VAL A 41 -13.60 19.90 -12.66
N ASP A 42 -13.22 20.05 -13.91
CA ASP A 42 -13.80 19.25 -14.98
C ASP A 42 -13.23 17.80 -14.88
N PRO A 43 -14.08 16.78 -14.66
CA PRO A 43 -13.61 15.40 -14.56
C PRO A 43 -12.81 14.94 -15.78
N SER A 44 -13.13 15.45 -16.96
CA SER A 44 -12.40 15.12 -18.20
C SER A 44 -11.01 15.74 -18.26
N SER A 45 -10.73 16.73 -17.39
CA SER A 45 -9.41 17.36 -17.27
C SER A 45 -8.48 16.65 -16.29
N ILE A 46 -9.00 15.66 -15.56
CA ILE A 46 -8.18 14.91 -14.61
C ILE A 46 -7.29 13.95 -15.39
N ASP A 47 -6.00 14.14 -15.26
CA ASP A 47 -4.95 13.38 -15.90
C ASP A 47 -4.01 12.80 -14.84
N ILE A 48 -3.70 11.51 -14.95
CA ILE A 48 -2.85 10.79 -14.00
C ILE A 48 -1.80 10.02 -14.78
N ASP A 49 -0.57 10.49 -14.69
CA ASP A 49 0.58 9.83 -15.28
C ASP A 49 1.34 9.02 -14.21
N ALA A 50 1.72 7.81 -14.53
CA ALA A 50 2.59 6.97 -13.73
C ALA A 50 3.91 6.76 -14.46
N GLU A 51 4.99 7.31 -13.97
CA GLU A 51 6.32 7.18 -14.54
C GLU A 51 7.31 6.73 -13.47
N GLU A 52 8.00 5.62 -13.71
CA GLU A 52 8.92 4.98 -12.76
C GLU A 52 8.27 4.76 -11.38
N ARG A 53 8.43 5.70 -10.44
CA ARG A 53 7.87 5.68 -9.09
C ARG A 53 7.12 6.96 -8.74
N THR A 54 6.77 7.72 -9.75
CA THR A 54 6.09 9.00 -9.57
C THR A 54 4.71 8.95 -10.20
N LEU A 55 3.69 9.28 -9.42
CA LEU A 55 2.37 9.61 -9.96
C LEU A 55 2.27 11.13 -10.07
N THR A 56 1.96 11.60 -11.25
CA THR A 56 1.69 13.01 -11.51
C THR A 56 0.20 13.18 -11.78
N ILE A 57 -0.48 13.91 -10.93
CA ILE A 57 -1.90 14.20 -11.04
C ILE A 57 -2.05 15.64 -11.52
N ARG A 58 -2.82 15.87 -12.58
CA ARG A 58 -3.19 17.19 -13.08
C ARG A 58 -4.70 17.31 -13.16
N ALA A 59 -5.22 18.48 -12.90
CA ALA A 59 -6.65 18.78 -13.06
C ALA A 59 -6.85 20.26 -13.32
N THR A 60 -7.89 20.60 -14.08
CA THR A 60 -8.18 22.00 -14.43
C THR A 60 -9.54 22.41 -13.88
N ARG A 61 -9.55 23.56 -13.20
CA ARG A 61 -10.75 24.24 -12.77
C ARG A 61 -10.89 25.52 -13.59
N HIS A 62 -11.91 25.55 -14.43
CA HIS A 62 -12.18 26.71 -15.25
C HIS A 62 -12.88 27.82 -14.47
N THR A 63 -12.58 29.04 -14.82
CA THR A 63 -13.37 30.18 -14.41
C THR A 63 -14.49 30.36 -15.44
N GLN A 64 -15.73 30.20 -15.02
CA GLN A 64 -16.85 30.60 -15.82
C GLN A 64 -17.16 32.06 -15.43
N ALA A 65 -16.86 32.97 -16.31
CA ALA A 65 -17.43 34.30 -16.30
C ALA A 65 -18.11 34.48 -17.67
N ASP A 66 -19.39 34.74 -17.67
CA ASP A 66 -20.10 35.01 -18.90
C ASP A 66 -19.78 36.45 -19.38
N ASP A 67 -19.89 36.66 -20.69
CA ASP A 67 -19.64 37.97 -21.29
C ASP A 67 -20.57 39.02 -20.66
N GLY A 68 -19.97 40.05 -20.03
CA GLY A 68 -20.69 41.13 -19.35
C GLY A 68 -20.74 41.00 -17.84
N GLU A 69 -20.23 39.93 -17.24
CA GLU A 69 -20.11 39.82 -15.79
C GLU A 69 -18.89 40.56 -15.25
N GLN A 70 -19.10 41.29 -14.13
CA GLN A 70 -18.02 41.95 -13.40
C GLN A 70 -17.74 41.23 -12.08
N TRP A 71 -16.52 40.77 -11.91
CA TRP A 71 -16.08 40.17 -10.65
C TRP A 71 -16.09 41.22 -9.53
N LEU A 72 -16.85 40.98 -8.47
CA LEU A 72 -16.82 41.79 -7.25
C LEU A 72 -15.90 41.19 -6.21
N VAL A 73 -15.85 39.87 -6.11
CA VAL A 73 -14.95 39.12 -5.21
C VAL A 73 -14.54 37.83 -5.92
N ARG A 74 -13.28 37.49 -5.82
CA ARG A 74 -12.72 36.26 -6.38
C ARG A 74 -11.74 35.62 -5.40
N GLU A 75 -12.16 34.57 -4.72
CA GLU A 75 -11.37 33.85 -3.71
C GLU A 75 -11.03 32.41 -4.15
N ARG A 76 -11.83 31.84 -5.05
CA ARG A 76 -11.64 30.46 -5.53
C ARG A 76 -10.47 30.39 -6.51
N PRO A 77 -9.42 29.59 -6.23
CA PRO A 77 -8.33 29.39 -7.16
C PRO A 77 -8.83 28.64 -8.40
N THR A 78 -8.36 29.05 -9.56
CA THR A 78 -8.68 28.47 -10.87
C THR A 78 -7.43 28.24 -11.68
N GLY A 79 -7.53 27.52 -12.78
CA GLY A 79 -6.43 27.14 -13.64
C GLY A 79 -6.09 25.68 -13.50
N THR A 80 -4.87 25.31 -13.88
CA THR A 80 -4.38 23.95 -13.81
C THR A 80 -3.64 23.72 -12.48
N PHE A 81 -4.08 22.70 -11.77
CA PHE A 81 -3.44 22.21 -10.56
C PHE A 81 -2.62 20.98 -10.91
N ALA A 82 -1.47 20.83 -10.30
CA ALA A 82 -0.63 19.66 -10.45
C ALA A 82 -0.07 19.21 -9.11
N ARG A 83 -0.03 17.89 -8.90
CA ARG A 83 0.59 17.28 -7.72
C ARG A 83 1.38 16.06 -8.12
N GLN A 84 2.55 15.90 -7.55
CA GLN A 84 3.38 14.72 -7.71
C GLN A 84 3.43 13.94 -6.41
N LEU A 85 3.29 12.61 -6.53
CA LEU A 85 3.43 11.66 -5.46
C LEU A 85 4.61 10.75 -5.79
N MET A 86 5.66 10.81 -5.00
CA MET A 86 6.75 9.85 -5.11
C MET A 86 6.40 8.62 -4.30
N LEU A 87 6.35 7.49 -4.94
CA LEU A 87 5.94 6.23 -4.33
C LEU A 87 7.15 5.39 -3.95
N GLY A 88 7.04 4.70 -2.81
CA GLY A 88 8.05 3.78 -2.35
C GLY A 88 8.18 2.53 -3.23
N ASN A 89 9.29 1.80 -3.06
CA ASN A 89 9.44 0.50 -3.68
C ASN A 89 8.35 -0.47 -3.16
N GLY A 90 7.93 -1.38 -4.00
CA GLY A 90 6.97 -2.41 -3.62
C GLY A 90 5.50 -2.04 -3.79
N LEU A 91 5.20 -0.99 -4.54
CA LEU A 91 3.85 -0.64 -4.95
C LEU A 91 3.62 -1.03 -6.42
N ALA A 92 2.42 -1.53 -6.71
CA ALA A 92 2.03 -1.95 -8.05
C ALA A 92 1.41 -0.78 -8.82
N LEU A 93 2.26 0.03 -9.45
CA LEU A 93 1.83 1.21 -10.21
C LEU A 93 0.98 0.88 -11.44
N ASP A 94 1.19 -0.29 -12.01
CA ASP A 94 0.43 -0.84 -13.12
C ASP A 94 -1.01 -1.25 -12.75
N ARG A 95 -1.31 -1.30 -11.45
CA ARG A 95 -2.62 -1.68 -10.90
C ARG A 95 -3.27 -0.56 -10.08
N VAL A 96 -2.84 0.68 -10.28
CA VAL A 96 -3.48 1.83 -9.65
C VAL A 96 -4.87 2.02 -10.25
N GLU A 97 -5.86 2.12 -9.39
CA GLU A 97 -7.23 2.44 -9.74
C GLU A 97 -7.58 3.84 -9.28
N ALA A 98 -8.29 4.59 -10.12
CA ALA A 98 -8.68 5.95 -9.83
C ALA A 98 -10.20 6.13 -9.99
N GLY A 99 -10.80 6.84 -9.04
CA GLY A 99 -12.21 7.23 -9.08
C GLY A 99 -12.39 8.68 -8.68
N TYR A 100 -13.32 9.38 -9.30
CA TYR A 100 -13.67 10.75 -8.95
C TYR A 100 -15.16 10.87 -8.65
N ALA A 101 -15.48 11.31 -7.44
CA ALA A 101 -16.84 11.51 -6.98
C ALA A 101 -16.89 12.63 -5.94
N ASP A 102 -17.97 13.40 -5.94
CA ASP A 102 -18.24 14.44 -4.93
C ASP A 102 -17.10 15.45 -4.74
N GLY A 103 -16.34 15.73 -5.78
CA GLY A 103 -15.19 16.63 -5.72
C GLY A 103 -13.91 16.02 -5.14
N VAL A 104 -13.87 14.72 -4.93
CA VAL A 104 -12.71 13.99 -4.39
C VAL A 104 -12.21 12.98 -5.42
N LEU A 105 -10.93 13.06 -5.72
CA LEU A 105 -10.21 12.03 -6.48
C LEU A 105 -9.65 11.00 -5.49
N THR A 106 -10.05 9.75 -5.64
CA THR A 106 -9.55 8.64 -4.83
C THR A 106 -8.68 7.73 -5.69
N LEU A 107 -7.46 7.44 -5.22
CA LEU A 107 -6.53 6.50 -5.84
C LEU A 107 -6.33 5.31 -4.93
N HIS A 108 -6.48 4.10 -5.46
CA HIS A 108 -6.13 2.85 -4.80
C HIS A 108 -4.80 2.35 -5.38
N ILE A 109 -3.82 2.20 -4.52
CA ILE A 109 -2.45 1.81 -4.89
C ILE A 109 -2.11 0.52 -4.16
N PRO A 110 -2.19 -0.65 -4.80
CA PRO A 110 -1.89 -1.91 -4.14
C PRO A 110 -0.39 -2.14 -3.95
N VAL A 111 -0.05 -2.90 -2.92
CA VAL A 111 1.31 -3.42 -2.73
C VAL A 111 1.57 -4.49 -3.78
N ALA A 112 2.76 -4.44 -4.41
CA ALA A 112 3.17 -5.44 -5.37
C ALA A 112 3.30 -6.82 -4.70
N GLU A 113 2.92 -7.90 -5.40
CA GLU A 113 2.95 -9.26 -4.86
C GLU A 113 4.36 -9.67 -4.38
N GLU A 114 5.41 -9.21 -5.08
CA GLU A 114 6.81 -9.48 -4.75
C GLU A 114 7.24 -8.80 -3.45
N ALA A 115 6.56 -7.73 -3.05
CA ALA A 115 6.84 -6.97 -1.83
C ALA A 115 6.07 -7.49 -0.62
N LYS A 116 5.10 -8.39 -0.80
CA LYS A 116 4.35 -8.97 0.31
C LYS A 116 5.21 -9.96 1.10
N PRO A 117 5.10 -9.98 2.44
CA PRO A 117 5.77 -10.99 3.25
C PRO A 117 5.30 -12.38 2.85
N ARG A 118 6.24 -13.26 2.54
CA ARG A 118 5.96 -14.67 2.24
C ARG A 118 6.71 -15.58 3.18
N LYS A 119 6.08 -16.67 3.59
CA LYS A 119 6.76 -17.73 4.32
C LYS A 119 7.60 -18.57 3.37
N ILE A 120 8.86 -18.75 3.70
CA ILE A 120 9.74 -19.68 3.00
C ILE A 120 9.66 -21.01 3.74
N SER A 121 9.20 -22.05 3.05
CA SER A 121 9.21 -23.41 3.60
C SER A 121 10.63 -23.95 3.53
N VAL A 122 11.16 -24.34 4.69
CA VAL A 122 12.44 -25.04 4.75
C VAL A 122 12.16 -26.54 4.62
N THR A 123 12.56 -27.13 3.50
CA THR A 123 12.52 -28.58 3.33
C THR A 123 13.79 -29.16 3.94
N HIS A 124 13.64 -30.04 4.94
CA HIS A 124 14.75 -30.78 5.48
C HIS A 124 15.20 -31.81 4.42
N ALA A 125 16.29 -31.52 3.74
CA ALA A 125 17.00 -32.49 2.92
C ALA A 125 17.91 -33.34 3.84
N GLY A 126 17.30 -34.03 4.78
CA GLY A 126 18.00 -34.94 5.68
C GLY A 126 17.26 -36.27 5.69
N GLY A 127 17.85 -37.28 5.07
CA GLY A 127 17.31 -38.63 5.10
C GLY A 127 17.03 -39.07 6.53
N THR A 128 15.87 -39.63 6.74
CA THR A 128 15.51 -40.38 7.92
C THR A 128 16.51 -41.56 8.03
N ARG A 129 17.51 -41.41 8.87
CA ARG A 129 18.19 -42.57 9.39
C ARG A 129 17.23 -43.17 10.40
N SER A 130 16.48 -44.19 9.99
CA SER A 130 15.84 -45.11 10.90
C SER A 130 16.97 -45.84 11.65
N ILE A 131 17.20 -45.46 12.88
CA ILE A 131 17.92 -46.29 13.82
C ILE A 131 16.88 -47.31 14.28
N GLU A 132 16.83 -48.45 13.62
CA GLU A 132 16.24 -49.64 14.22
C GLU A 132 17.07 -50.00 15.43
N GLY A 133 16.66 -49.50 16.57
CA GLY A 133 17.11 -49.97 17.85
C GLY A 133 16.47 -51.35 18.08
N GLU A 134 17.26 -52.38 17.91
CA GLU A 134 16.95 -53.73 18.39
C GLU A 134 16.72 -53.66 19.89
N VAL A 135 15.47 -53.83 20.30
CA VAL A 135 15.08 -53.93 21.70
C VAL A 135 15.46 -55.34 22.12
N ALA A 136 16.57 -55.46 22.86
CA ALA A 136 16.92 -56.70 23.55
C ALA A 136 15.82 -56.99 24.60
N GLN A 137 15.16 -58.12 24.43
CA GLN A 137 14.19 -58.66 25.40
C GLN A 137 14.92 -58.94 26.71
N PRO A 138 14.36 -58.59 27.88
CA PRO A 138 14.85 -59.08 29.15
C PRO A 138 14.56 -60.58 29.28
N ALA A 139 15.56 -61.35 29.59
CA ALA A 139 15.44 -62.74 29.92
C ALA A 139 14.55 -62.90 31.16
N GLU A 140 13.50 -63.71 31.02
CA GLU A 140 12.72 -64.20 32.16
C GLU A 140 13.63 -65.15 32.99
N ASP A 141 13.91 -64.70 34.19
CA ASP A 141 14.55 -65.54 35.20
C ASP A 141 13.46 -66.27 35.95
N SER A 142 13.35 -67.59 35.65
CA SER A 142 12.47 -68.48 36.31
C SER A 142 13.09 -68.89 37.65
N HIS A 143 12.59 -68.37 38.71
CA HIS A 143 12.79 -68.95 40.03
C HIS A 143 11.66 -69.86 40.37
N GLU A 144 12.05 -71.16 40.17
CA GLU A 144 11.33 -72.32 40.64
C GLU A 144 11.36 -72.42 42.18
N GLN A 145 10.21 -72.75 42.67
CA GLN A 145 9.93 -73.06 44.07
C GLN A 145 10.77 -74.14 44.67
N LEU A 146 11.09 -73.99 45.94
CA LEU A 146 11.24 -75.15 46.79
C LEU A 146 10.39 -74.91 48.08
N ALA A 147 9.33 -75.70 48.15
CA ALA A 147 8.53 -75.95 49.29
C ALA A 147 9.28 -76.87 50.30
N SER A 148 9.07 -76.60 51.55
CA SER A 148 8.93 -77.56 52.64
C SER A 148 8.33 -76.88 53.82
#